data_76d6445b427015e0855d91c74319626c
#
_entry.id   76d6445b427015e0855d91c74319626c
#
_cell.length_a   1.000
_cell.length_b   1.000
_cell.length_c   1.000
_cell.angle_alpha   90.00
_cell.angle_beta   90.00
_cell.angle_gamma   90.00
#
_symmetry.space_group_name_H-M   'P 1'
#
loop_
_entity.id
_entity.type
_entity.pdbx_description
1 polymer ?
#
loop_
_entity_poly.entity_id
_entity_poly.type
_entity_poly.pdbx_seq_one_letter_code
_entity_poly.pdbx_strand_id
1 'polypeptide(L)'
;MPLSLLINILGGPSANSRLNVVLREKNGLSYNTEAVYTPYNDCGMVAIYFSSDHHNADLCRELIDNELKSLRTTPPTARQLSMIKRQFLAQMAISMENNEGYMLGAGKSYLVHDEIDTLE
;
A
#
# COMPACT_ATOMS: atom_id res chain seq x y z
N MET A 1 2.98 9.33 6.72
CA MET A 1 2.82 8.01 7.38
C MET A 1 1.39 7.43 7.38
N PRO A 2 0.30 8.09 7.82
CA PRO A 2 -1.03 7.44 7.87
C PRO A 2 -1.53 6.93 6.51
N LEU A 3 -1.34 7.71 5.44
CA LEU A 3 -1.77 7.33 4.10
C LEU A 3 -0.95 6.16 3.53
N SER A 4 0.36 6.13 3.77
CA SER A 4 1.22 5.02 3.37
C SER A 4 0.78 3.70 4.02
N LEU A 5 0.42 3.74 5.30
CA LEU A 5 -0.12 2.58 6.02
C LEU A 5 -1.47 2.14 5.44
N LEU A 6 -2.36 3.09 5.13
CA LEU A 6 -3.66 2.79 4.53
C LEU A 6 -3.50 2.12 3.17
N ILE A 7 -2.61 2.62 2.32
CA ILE A 7 -2.33 2.06 1.01
C ILE A 7 -1.70 0.67 1.12
N ASN A 8 -0.84 0.45 2.11
CA ASN A 8 -0.29 -0.88 2.39
C ASN A 8 -1.37 -1.89 2.80
N ILE A 9 -2.37 -1.48 3.59
CA ILE A 9 -3.55 -2.31 3.92
C ILE A 9 -4.35 -2.64 2.66
N LEU A 10 -4.53 -1.65 1.80
CA LEU A 10 -5.37 -1.77 0.61
C LEU A 10 -4.74 -2.72 -0.42
N GLY A 11 -3.51 -2.46 -0.83
CA GLY A 11 -2.85 -3.18 -1.91
C GLY A 11 -1.33 -3.27 -1.75
N GLY A 12 -0.83 -3.39 -0.52
CA GLY A 12 0.59 -3.63 -0.26
C GLY A 12 1.05 -5.03 -0.68
N PRO A 13 2.34 -5.33 -0.55
CA PRO A 13 2.96 -6.57 -1.05
C PRO A 13 2.51 -7.83 -0.30
N SER A 14 1.75 -7.69 0.77
CA SER A 14 1.22 -8.82 1.52
C SER A 14 0.09 -9.53 0.78
N ALA A 15 0.09 -10.86 0.79
CA ALA A 15 -1.01 -11.67 0.28
C ALA A 15 -2.35 -11.35 0.97
N ASN A 16 -2.32 -10.84 2.20
CA ASN A 16 -3.48 -10.44 2.98
C ASN A 16 -3.97 -9.02 2.71
N SER A 17 -3.35 -8.28 1.78
CA SER A 17 -3.86 -6.98 1.40
C SER A 17 -5.27 -7.11 0.82
N ARG A 18 -6.14 -6.13 1.10
CA ARG A 18 -7.57 -6.23 0.79
C ARG A 18 -7.85 -6.48 -0.69
N LEU A 19 -7.15 -5.79 -1.57
CA LEU A 19 -7.34 -5.96 -3.01
C LEU A 19 -6.86 -7.34 -3.49
N ASN A 20 -5.73 -7.86 -2.97
CA ASN A 20 -5.28 -9.21 -3.27
C ASN A 20 -6.33 -10.24 -2.83
N VAL A 21 -6.88 -10.10 -1.65
CA VAL A 21 -7.92 -11.01 -1.14
C VAL A 21 -9.17 -10.96 -2.02
N VAL A 22 -9.64 -9.77 -2.39
CA VAL A 22 -10.89 -9.63 -3.15
C VAL A 22 -10.71 -10.00 -4.61
N LEU A 23 -9.68 -9.51 -5.28
CA LEU A 23 -9.51 -9.70 -6.73
C LEU A 23 -8.88 -11.05 -7.08
N ARG A 24 -7.93 -11.52 -6.26
CA ARG A 24 -7.19 -12.76 -6.53
C ARG A 24 -7.76 -13.94 -5.78
N GLU A 25 -7.77 -13.91 -4.44
CA GLU A 25 -8.08 -15.09 -3.63
C GLU A 25 -9.57 -15.47 -3.71
N LYS A 26 -10.48 -14.50 -3.62
CA LYS A 26 -11.93 -14.76 -3.61
C LYS A 26 -12.52 -14.94 -5.00
N ASN A 27 -12.07 -14.16 -5.97
CA ASN A 27 -12.71 -14.10 -7.28
C ASN A 27 -11.84 -14.60 -8.43
N GLY A 28 -10.52 -14.75 -8.22
CA GLY A 28 -9.61 -15.23 -9.27
C GLY A 28 -9.54 -14.34 -10.52
N LEU A 29 -9.83 -13.04 -10.37
CA LEU A 29 -9.96 -12.10 -11.47
C LEU A 29 -8.66 -11.40 -11.85
N SER A 30 -7.69 -11.37 -10.94
CA SER A 30 -6.43 -10.66 -11.14
C SER A 30 -5.24 -11.52 -10.75
N TYR A 31 -4.18 -11.45 -11.57
CA TYR A 31 -2.90 -12.13 -11.29
C TYR A 31 -2.00 -11.26 -10.42
N ASN A 32 -2.05 -9.96 -10.61
CA ASN A 32 -1.27 -8.99 -9.85
C ASN A 32 -2.12 -7.78 -9.51
N THR A 33 -2.03 -7.36 -8.26
CA THR A 33 -2.74 -6.18 -7.76
C THR A 33 -1.83 -5.44 -6.80
N GLU A 34 -1.67 -4.15 -7.02
CA GLU A 34 -0.81 -3.28 -6.23
C GLU A 34 -1.46 -1.91 -6.05
N ALA A 35 -1.33 -1.35 -4.86
CA ALA A 35 -1.66 0.04 -4.58
C ALA A 35 -0.39 0.79 -4.15
N VAL A 36 -0.15 1.93 -4.78
CA VAL A 36 1.04 2.75 -4.56
C VAL A 36 0.63 4.16 -4.17
N TYR A 37 1.33 4.71 -3.21
CA TYR A 37 1.25 6.13 -2.85
C TYR A 37 2.56 6.83 -3.19
N THR A 38 2.47 7.87 -3.98
CA THR A 38 3.61 8.72 -4.35
C THR A 38 3.38 10.11 -3.77
N PRO A 39 4.13 10.50 -2.72
CA PRO A 39 4.09 11.87 -2.21
C PRO A 39 4.91 12.81 -3.11
N TYR A 40 4.39 14.01 -3.29
CA TYR A 40 5.07 15.17 -3.87
C TYR A 40 5.09 16.31 -2.85
N ASN A 41 5.82 17.39 -3.11
CA ASN A 41 5.96 18.50 -2.15
C ASN A 41 4.64 19.21 -1.86
N ASP A 42 3.76 19.33 -2.85
CA ASP A 42 2.51 20.08 -2.81
C ASP A 42 1.26 19.21 -2.94
N CYS A 43 1.43 17.93 -3.31
CA CYS A 43 0.32 17.01 -3.53
C CYS A 43 0.74 15.56 -3.30
N GLY A 44 -0.16 14.64 -3.54
CA GLY A 44 0.11 13.21 -3.52
C GLY A 44 -0.75 12.48 -4.53
N MET A 45 -0.22 11.38 -5.06
CA MET A 45 -0.93 10.51 -5.99
C MET A 45 -1.09 9.12 -5.38
N VAL A 46 -2.30 8.59 -5.45
CA VAL A 46 -2.58 7.17 -5.18
C VAL A 46 -2.94 6.49 -6.50
N ALA A 47 -2.25 5.43 -6.81
CA ALA A 47 -2.52 4.61 -7.99
C ALA A 47 -2.78 3.16 -7.58
N ILE A 48 -3.78 2.54 -8.20
CA ILE A 48 -4.09 1.12 -8.06
C ILE A 48 -3.87 0.47 -9.41
N TYR A 49 -2.97 -0.50 -9.45
CA TYR A 49 -2.65 -1.30 -10.64
C TYR A 49 -3.22 -2.69 -10.46
N PHE A 50 -3.84 -3.21 -11.49
CA PHE A 50 -4.25 -4.62 -11.54
C PHE A 50 -4.18 -5.14 -12.96
N SER A 51 -3.91 -6.44 -13.10
CA SER A 51 -3.94 -7.15 -14.37
C SER A 51 -5.05 -8.17 -14.37
N SER A 52 -5.94 -8.07 -15.34
CA SER A 52 -7.06 -8.99 -15.52
C SER A 52 -7.40 -9.19 -17.00
N ASP A 53 -8.24 -10.17 -17.28
CA ASP A 53 -8.83 -10.31 -18.61
C ASP A 53 -9.69 -9.09 -18.93
N HIS A 54 -9.72 -8.71 -20.20
CA HIS A 54 -10.47 -7.54 -20.65
C HIS A 54 -11.97 -7.61 -20.26
N HIS A 55 -12.57 -8.78 -20.30
CA HIS A 55 -13.97 -9.00 -19.92
C HIS A 55 -14.24 -8.76 -18.43
N ASN A 56 -13.24 -8.87 -17.58
CA ASN A 56 -13.35 -8.73 -16.13
C ASN A 56 -12.96 -7.35 -15.62
N ALA A 57 -12.49 -6.46 -16.48
CA ALA A 57 -11.95 -5.15 -16.06
C ALA A 57 -12.98 -4.30 -15.31
N ASP A 58 -14.21 -4.23 -15.78
CA ASP A 58 -15.27 -3.45 -15.14
C ASP A 58 -15.68 -4.04 -13.78
N LEU A 59 -15.75 -5.37 -13.69
CA LEU A 59 -16.01 -6.07 -12.43
C LEU A 59 -14.88 -5.81 -11.40
N CYS A 60 -13.63 -5.84 -11.84
CA CYS A 60 -12.50 -5.51 -10.97
C CYS A 60 -12.61 -4.07 -10.44
N ARG A 61 -12.94 -3.11 -11.27
CA ARG A 61 -13.15 -1.70 -10.86
C ARG A 61 -14.27 -1.58 -9.82
N GLU A 62 -15.40 -2.24 -10.05
CA GLU A 62 -16.50 -2.24 -9.09
C GLU A 62 -16.10 -2.83 -7.74
N LEU A 63 -15.36 -3.94 -7.73
CA LEU A 63 -14.85 -4.56 -6.51
C LEU A 63 -13.85 -3.65 -5.78
N ILE A 64 -12.97 -2.95 -6.50
CA ILE A 64 -12.05 -1.96 -5.94
C ILE A 64 -12.83 -0.81 -5.28
N ASP A 65 -13.83 -0.26 -5.98
CA ASP A 65 -14.67 0.82 -5.45
C ASP A 65 -15.43 0.39 -4.18
N ASN A 66 -15.91 -0.85 -4.14
CA ASN A 66 -16.57 -1.41 -2.97
C ASN A 66 -15.61 -1.58 -1.78
N GLU A 67 -14.35 -2.00 -2.02
CA GLU A 67 -13.33 -2.06 -0.97
C GLU A 67 -12.96 -0.68 -0.44
N LEU A 68 -12.84 0.33 -1.30
CA LEU A 68 -12.60 1.71 -0.88
C LEU A 68 -13.75 2.25 -0.02
N LYS A 69 -15.00 1.99 -0.42
CA LYS A 69 -16.18 2.34 0.39
C LYS A 69 -16.18 1.61 1.74
N SER A 70 -15.87 0.32 1.74
CA SER A 70 -15.78 -0.49 2.97
C SER A 70 -14.73 0.06 3.93
N LEU A 71 -13.55 0.46 3.46
CA LEU A 71 -12.52 1.08 4.30
C LEU A 71 -12.97 2.39 4.95
N ARG A 72 -13.82 3.16 4.28
CA ARG A 72 -14.37 4.42 4.80
C ARG A 72 -15.42 4.18 5.87
N THR A 73 -16.23 3.13 5.74
CA THR A 73 -17.36 2.85 6.64
C THR A 73 -16.99 1.93 7.79
N THR A 74 -16.06 1.03 7.59
CA THR A 74 -15.66 0.01 8.57
C THR A 74 -14.14 0.04 8.77
N PRO A 75 -13.65 0.91 9.66
CA PRO A 75 -12.22 0.99 9.95
C PRO A 75 -11.72 -0.30 10.64
N PRO A 76 -10.43 -0.62 10.50
CA PRO A 76 -9.82 -1.75 11.20
C PRO A 76 -9.98 -1.60 12.71
N THR A 77 -10.23 -2.72 13.41
CA THR A 77 -10.23 -2.74 14.87
C THR A 77 -8.84 -2.41 15.43
N ALA A 78 -8.76 -1.99 16.70
CA ALA A 78 -7.49 -1.67 17.34
C ALA A 78 -6.48 -2.83 17.28
N ARG A 79 -6.96 -4.08 17.44
CA ARG A 79 -6.13 -5.27 17.31
C ARG A 79 -5.59 -5.46 15.89
N GLN A 80 -6.45 -5.35 14.89
CA GLN A 80 -6.06 -5.43 13.48
C GLN A 80 -5.06 -4.33 13.13
N LEU A 81 -5.32 -3.09 13.55
CA LEU A 81 -4.42 -1.97 13.30
C LEU A 81 -3.04 -2.19 13.93
N SER A 82 -2.97 -2.73 15.15
CA SER A 82 -1.71 -3.07 15.80
C SER A 82 -0.91 -4.12 15.01
N MET A 83 -1.58 -5.18 14.54
CA MET A 83 -0.93 -6.20 13.70
C MET A 83 -0.41 -5.61 12.37
N ILE A 84 -1.22 -4.79 11.72
CA ILE A 84 -0.85 -4.13 10.45
C ILE A 84 0.35 -3.21 10.64
N LYS A 85 0.36 -2.40 11.70
CA LYS A 85 1.51 -1.54 12.03
C LYS A 85 2.80 -2.34 12.22
N ARG A 86 2.75 -3.43 12.96
CA ARG A 86 3.91 -4.31 13.17
C ARG A 86 4.42 -4.90 11.85
N GLN A 87 3.50 -5.36 11.01
CA GLN A 87 3.85 -5.90 9.68
C GLN A 87 4.46 -4.82 8.79
N PHE A 88 3.91 -3.63 8.77
CA PHE A 88 4.41 -2.50 7.98
C PHE A 88 5.81 -2.08 8.44
N LEU A 89 6.04 -1.96 9.75
CA LEU A 89 7.36 -1.66 10.31
C LEU A 89 8.39 -2.74 9.98
N ALA A 90 8.00 -4.02 10.04
CA ALA A 90 8.89 -5.11 9.64
C ALA A 90 9.26 -5.04 8.14
N GLN A 91 8.31 -4.74 7.27
CA GLN A 91 8.57 -4.53 5.84
C GLN A 91 9.52 -3.35 5.60
N MET A 92 9.33 -2.24 6.31
CA MET A 92 10.23 -1.09 6.24
C MET A 92 11.65 -1.45 6.70
N ALA A 93 11.78 -2.15 7.83
CA ALA A 93 13.07 -2.59 8.35
C ALA A 93 13.80 -3.47 7.31
N ILE A 94 13.12 -4.46 6.72
CA ILE A 94 13.70 -5.30 5.67
C ILE A 94 14.11 -4.48 4.44
N SER A 95 13.31 -3.49 4.04
CA SER A 95 13.65 -2.64 2.88
C SER A 95 14.87 -1.76 3.14
N MET A 96 15.13 -1.38 4.38
CA MET A 96 16.29 -0.58 4.77
C MET A 96 17.61 -1.40 4.85
N GLU A 97 17.53 -2.73 4.84
CA GLU A 97 18.73 -3.59 4.73
C GLU A 97 19.39 -3.46 3.34
N ASN A 98 18.64 -2.99 2.34
CA ASN A 98 19.21 -2.62 1.04
C ASN A 98 19.93 -1.27 1.14
N ASN A 99 21.25 -1.30 1.26
CA ASN A 99 22.08 -0.12 1.42
C ASN A 99 21.93 0.92 0.30
N GLU A 100 21.76 0.48 -0.95
CA GLU A 100 21.53 1.38 -2.09
C GLU A 100 20.18 2.11 -1.97
N GLY A 101 19.11 1.39 -1.68
CA GLY A 101 17.79 1.97 -1.45
C GLY A 101 17.77 2.92 -0.26
N TYR A 102 18.44 2.56 0.83
CA TYR A 102 18.58 3.41 2.00
C TYR A 102 19.35 4.70 1.69
N MET A 103 20.47 4.61 1.00
CA MET A 103 21.29 5.77 0.61
C MET A 103 20.48 6.76 -0.26
N LEU A 104 19.77 6.24 -1.26
CA LEU A 104 18.94 7.08 -2.14
C LEU A 104 17.77 7.71 -1.38
N GLY A 105 17.12 6.96 -0.50
CA GLY A 105 16.04 7.45 0.36
C GLY A 105 16.51 8.54 1.32
N ALA A 106 17.62 8.31 2.03
CA ALA A 106 18.23 9.27 2.94
C ALA A 106 18.66 10.55 2.21
N GLY A 107 19.29 10.42 1.04
CA GLY A 107 19.68 11.54 0.20
C GLY A 107 18.48 12.37 -0.26
N LYS A 108 17.39 11.73 -0.67
CA LYS A 108 16.14 12.40 -1.05
C LYS A 108 15.49 13.12 0.15
N SER A 109 15.42 12.47 1.31
CA SER A 109 14.86 13.05 2.53
C SER A 109 15.66 14.30 2.95
N TYR A 110 16.97 14.20 2.94
CA TYR A 110 17.86 15.32 3.25
C TYR A 110 17.68 16.51 2.29
N LEU A 111 17.58 16.25 0.98
CA LEU A 111 17.40 17.31 -0.04
C LEU A 111 16.04 18.01 0.07
N VAL A 112 15.00 17.32 0.52
CA VAL A 112 13.63 17.86 0.55
C VAL A 112 13.28 18.45 1.92
N HIS A 113 13.74 17.82 3.00
CA HIS A 113 13.33 18.13 4.36
C HIS A 113 14.48 18.62 5.26
N ASP A 114 15.71 18.60 4.75
CA ASP A 114 16.94 18.87 5.51
C ASP A 114 17.15 17.94 6.73
N GLU A 115 16.47 16.77 6.69
CA GLU A 115 16.50 15.74 7.72
C GLU A 115 16.59 14.36 7.08
N ILE A 116 17.18 13.40 7.81
CA ILE A 116 17.20 11.99 7.40
C ILE A 116 16.16 11.26 8.25
N ASP A 117 15.19 10.62 7.58
CA ASP A 117 14.20 9.78 8.25
C ASP A 117 14.87 8.59 8.96
N THR A 118 14.56 8.39 10.23
CA THR A 118 14.96 7.22 11.02
C THR A 118 13.76 6.36 11.37
N LEU A 119 13.99 5.11 11.76
CA LEU A 119 12.92 4.19 12.22
C LEU A 119 12.48 4.43 13.67
N GLU A 120 13.06 5.41 14.36
CA GLU A 120 12.70 5.77 15.73
C GLU A 120 11.44 6.65 15.80
#